data_0fce20833b2eb1bf699e2ab96a6c0542
#
_entry.id   0fce20833b2eb1bf699e2ab96a6c0542
#
_cell.length_a   1.000
_cell.length_b   1.000
_cell.length_c   1.000
_cell.angle_alpha   90.00
_cell.angle_beta   90.00
_cell.angle_gamma   90.00
#
_symmetry.space_group_name_H-M   'P 1'
#
loop_
_entity.id
_entity.type
_entity.pdbx_description
1 polymer ?
#
loop_
_entity_poly.entity_id
_entity_poly.type
_entity_poly.pdbx_seq_one_letter_code
_entity_poly.pdbx_strand_id
1 'polypeptide(L)'
;MELSIVVQNLGHGGLFDGDGNPQDRWPLLAERINSAADRVDLVMLTETTDWHRYGHKQLARAMRDLDLDAAPLGPSRSGYNTGLLYRREILGRWCRHNPDFGTEALHGLALTAFDIPGLPAPLTFLPVHFTPFAAEAALIEANYAATRGYKYGPYAVLAGDVNYPPASPASPLPTFSEMRPYNIGARTLLTPDGSAPGMDDLHPDRRVTNKLVHNGYVDVAWHLFEQTKDESLLVKTASDDRVDQVWVSAPLAGAICDYQVLDTPAGASDHHGLVFRLDTDAIDTSNPWTYR
;
A
#
# COMPACT_ATOMS: atom_id res chain seq x y z
N MET A 1 -3.51 -21.16 6.76
CA MET A 1 -3.90 -20.94 5.32
C MET A 1 -3.04 -19.79 4.77
N GLU A 2 -2.36 -20.04 3.65
CA GLU A 2 -1.54 -19.02 3.00
C GLU A 2 -2.39 -18.13 2.08
N LEU A 3 -2.24 -16.82 2.21
CA LEU A 3 -2.84 -15.78 1.39
C LEU A 3 -1.78 -15.10 0.53
N SER A 4 -1.99 -15.06 -0.79
CA SER A 4 -1.17 -14.28 -1.73
C SER A 4 -1.85 -12.95 -2.03
N ILE A 5 -1.18 -11.84 -1.69
CA ILE A 5 -1.72 -10.50 -1.73
C ILE A 5 -0.88 -9.64 -2.67
N VAL A 6 -1.52 -9.05 -3.66
CA VAL A 6 -0.87 -8.13 -4.62
C VAL A 6 -1.22 -6.68 -4.27
N VAL A 7 -0.25 -5.80 -4.37
CA VAL A 7 -0.40 -4.34 -4.21
C VAL A 7 0.05 -3.66 -5.50
N GLN A 8 -0.78 -2.79 -6.06
CA GLN A 8 -0.45 -2.10 -7.31
C GLN A 8 -0.99 -0.67 -7.34
N ASN A 9 -0.09 0.28 -7.59
CA ASN A 9 -0.48 1.60 -8.06
C ASN A 9 -0.73 1.53 -9.57
N LEU A 10 -1.93 1.93 -10.01
CA LEU A 10 -2.36 1.77 -11.40
C LEU A 10 -1.88 2.89 -12.32
N GLY A 11 -1.38 3.99 -11.76
CA GLY A 11 -1.11 5.20 -12.52
C GLY A 11 -2.38 5.66 -13.27
N HIS A 12 -3.10 6.65 -12.76
CA HIS A 12 -4.33 7.17 -13.38
C HIS A 12 -5.36 6.10 -13.78
N GLY A 13 -5.57 5.12 -12.92
CA GLY A 13 -6.57 4.05 -13.09
C GLY A 13 -6.24 2.99 -14.14
N GLY A 14 -5.04 3.03 -14.74
CA GLY A 14 -4.70 2.21 -15.90
C GLY A 14 -5.47 2.60 -17.16
N LEU A 15 -6.12 3.78 -17.16
CA LEU A 15 -7.02 4.25 -18.23
C LEU A 15 -6.51 5.50 -18.96
N PHE A 16 -5.53 6.19 -18.38
CA PHE A 16 -4.98 7.44 -18.89
C PHE A 16 -3.45 7.42 -18.80
N ASP A 17 -2.79 8.13 -19.71
CA ASP A 17 -1.35 8.41 -19.59
C ASP A 17 -1.07 9.50 -18.55
N GLY A 18 0.21 9.86 -18.34
CA GLY A 18 0.63 10.90 -17.42
C GLY A 18 0.13 12.31 -17.74
N ASP A 19 -0.27 12.54 -19.01
CA ASP A 19 -0.83 13.81 -19.48
C ASP A 19 -2.36 13.84 -19.43
N GLY A 20 -2.99 12.75 -19.01
CA GLY A 20 -4.44 12.61 -18.90
C GLY A 20 -5.13 12.24 -20.21
N ASN A 21 -4.40 11.82 -21.25
CA ASN A 21 -5.02 11.33 -22.47
C ASN A 21 -5.49 9.88 -22.29
N PRO A 22 -6.62 9.47 -22.87
CA PRO A 22 -7.12 8.11 -22.79
C PRO A 22 -6.09 7.10 -23.30
N GLN A 23 -5.70 6.16 -22.44
CA GLN A 23 -4.78 5.08 -22.76
C GLN A 23 -5.15 3.84 -21.93
N ASP A 24 -5.72 2.83 -22.59
CA ASP A 24 -6.09 1.58 -21.90
C ASP A 24 -4.85 0.71 -21.61
N ARG A 25 -4.29 0.86 -20.43
CA ARG A 25 -3.15 0.09 -19.92
C ARG A 25 -3.58 -1.07 -19.04
N TRP A 26 -4.86 -1.15 -18.71
CA TRP A 26 -5.42 -2.18 -17.85
C TRP A 26 -5.05 -3.61 -18.23
N PRO A 27 -5.07 -4.02 -19.53
CA PRO A 27 -4.72 -5.39 -19.91
C PRO A 27 -3.32 -5.81 -19.43
N LEU A 28 -2.33 -4.90 -19.53
CA LEU A 28 -0.96 -5.17 -19.07
C LEU A 28 -0.89 -5.31 -17.54
N LEU A 29 -1.61 -4.45 -16.83
CA LEU A 29 -1.71 -4.51 -15.37
C LEU A 29 -2.42 -5.78 -14.90
N ALA A 30 -3.52 -6.15 -15.54
CA ALA A 30 -4.26 -7.36 -15.20
C ALA A 30 -3.43 -8.64 -15.44
N GLU A 31 -2.71 -8.71 -16.55
CA GLU A 31 -1.77 -9.80 -16.84
C GLU A 31 -0.69 -9.89 -15.77
N ARG A 32 -0.10 -8.74 -15.39
CA ARG A 32 0.93 -8.68 -14.34
C ARG A 32 0.41 -9.11 -12.98
N ILE A 33 -0.78 -8.64 -12.59
CA ILE A 33 -1.42 -9.04 -11.33
C ILE A 33 -1.67 -10.55 -11.32
N ASN A 34 -2.25 -11.11 -12.40
CA ASN A 34 -2.55 -12.53 -12.49
C ASN A 34 -1.29 -13.41 -12.48
N SER A 35 -0.16 -12.92 -12.99
CA SER A 35 1.11 -13.66 -13.02
C SER A 35 1.97 -13.49 -11.76
N ALA A 36 1.51 -12.70 -10.78
CA ALA A 36 2.29 -12.40 -9.57
C ALA A 36 2.46 -13.58 -8.62
N ALA A 37 1.54 -14.54 -8.65
CA ALA A 37 1.55 -15.77 -7.87
C ALA A 37 0.75 -16.85 -8.59
N ASP A 38 0.93 -18.12 -8.19
CA ASP A 38 0.13 -19.23 -8.72
C ASP A 38 -1.38 -19.04 -8.49
N ARG A 39 -1.71 -18.36 -7.39
CA ARG A 39 -3.07 -17.91 -7.05
C ARG A 39 -2.98 -16.57 -6.35
N VAL A 40 -3.71 -15.59 -6.85
CA VAL A 40 -3.90 -14.29 -6.18
C VAL A 40 -5.21 -14.33 -5.40
N ASP A 41 -5.12 -14.07 -4.09
CA ASP A 41 -6.27 -14.13 -3.18
C ASP A 41 -6.86 -12.76 -2.86
N LEU A 42 -6.01 -11.71 -2.91
CA LEU A 42 -6.42 -10.34 -2.65
C LEU A 42 -5.55 -9.36 -3.43
N VAL A 43 -6.16 -8.29 -3.92
CA VAL A 43 -5.47 -7.18 -4.62
C VAL A 43 -5.84 -5.87 -3.97
N MET A 44 -4.82 -5.13 -3.54
CA MET A 44 -4.93 -3.78 -2.99
C MET A 44 -4.47 -2.78 -4.05
N LEU A 45 -5.36 -1.89 -4.46
CA LEU A 45 -5.12 -0.96 -5.56
C LEU A 45 -5.12 0.49 -5.07
N THR A 46 -4.20 1.27 -5.58
CA THR A 46 -4.22 2.74 -5.50
C THR A 46 -4.43 3.33 -6.89
N GLU A 47 -4.89 4.58 -6.92
CA GLU A 47 -5.24 5.26 -8.16
C GLU A 47 -6.29 4.55 -9.01
N THR A 48 -7.38 4.07 -8.41
CA THR A 48 -8.54 3.57 -9.16
C THR A 48 -9.36 4.73 -9.75
N THR A 49 -8.67 5.64 -10.46
CA THR A 49 -9.21 6.85 -11.06
C THR A 49 -10.33 6.50 -12.05
N ASP A 50 -11.47 7.16 -11.89
CA ASP A 50 -12.66 6.98 -12.73
C ASP A 50 -13.33 5.59 -12.68
N TRP A 51 -12.85 4.66 -11.86
CA TRP A 51 -13.45 3.33 -11.74
C TRP A 51 -14.90 3.35 -11.19
N HIS A 52 -15.27 4.41 -10.46
CA HIS A 52 -16.63 4.64 -9.98
C HIS A 52 -17.59 5.16 -11.06
N ARG A 53 -17.05 5.64 -12.20
CA ARG A 53 -17.86 6.22 -13.28
C ARG A 53 -18.54 5.16 -14.15
N TYR A 54 -19.49 5.58 -14.92
CA TYR A 54 -20.21 4.75 -15.91
C TYR A 54 -20.76 3.45 -15.32
N GLY A 55 -21.35 3.53 -14.11
CA GLY A 55 -21.90 2.38 -13.41
C GLY A 55 -20.83 1.37 -12.98
N HIS A 56 -19.65 1.83 -12.58
CA HIS A 56 -18.50 1.00 -12.19
C HIS A 56 -17.98 0.07 -13.30
N LYS A 57 -18.07 0.51 -14.56
CA LYS A 57 -17.69 -0.31 -15.72
C LYS A 57 -16.27 -0.88 -15.62
N GLN A 58 -15.28 -0.04 -15.21
CA GLN A 58 -13.89 -0.51 -15.09
C GLN A 58 -13.70 -1.45 -13.89
N LEU A 59 -14.37 -1.19 -12.77
CA LEU A 59 -14.35 -2.11 -11.63
C LEU A 59 -14.92 -3.49 -12.02
N ALA A 60 -16.06 -3.52 -12.72
CA ALA A 60 -16.66 -4.77 -13.22
C ALA A 60 -15.75 -5.50 -14.23
N ARG A 61 -15.01 -4.75 -15.05
CA ARG A 61 -13.99 -5.32 -15.94
C ARG A 61 -12.86 -5.96 -15.12
N ALA A 62 -12.34 -5.25 -14.12
CA ALA A 62 -11.28 -5.77 -13.25
C ALA A 62 -11.69 -7.03 -12.50
N MET A 63 -12.90 -7.05 -11.95
CA MET A 63 -13.47 -8.25 -11.31
C MET A 63 -13.47 -9.47 -12.25
N ARG A 64 -13.91 -9.27 -13.49
CA ARG A 64 -13.94 -10.36 -14.49
C ARG A 64 -12.56 -10.80 -14.93
N ASP A 65 -11.64 -9.83 -15.23
CA ASP A 65 -10.33 -10.12 -15.80
C ASP A 65 -9.38 -10.74 -14.77
N LEU A 66 -9.60 -10.49 -13.46
CA LEU A 66 -8.85 -11.09 -12.36
C LEU A 66 -9.57 -12.28 -11.69
N ASP A 67 -10.82 -12.56 -12.05
CA ASP A 67 -11.67 -13.55 -11.40
C ASP A 67 -11.76 -13.34 -9.88
N LEU A 68 -12.05 -12.10 -9.47
CA LEU A 68 -12.15 -11.66 -8.08
C LEU A 68 -13.43 -10.86 -7.84
N ASP A 69 -13.99 -10.95 -6.64
CA ASP A 69 -15.01 -10.03 -6.15
C ASP A 69 -14.36 -8.71 -5.70
N ALA A 70 -15.16 -7.65 -5.61
CA ALA A 70 -14.67 -6.34 -5.12
C ALA A 70 -15.39 -5.91 -3.83
N ALA A 71 -14.66 -5.24 -2.94
CA ALA A 71 -15.25 -4.36 -1.94
C ALA A 71 -15.63 -3.01 -2.57
N PRO A 72 -16.49 -2.20 -1.92
CA PRO A 72 -16.74 -0.84 -2.40
C PRO A 72 -15.43 -0.05 -2.48
N LEU A 73 -15.30 0.81 -3.51
CA LEU A 73 -14.12 1.66 -3.66
C LEU A 73 -13.98 2.63 -2.48
N GLY A 74 -12.76 2.83 -2.03
CA GLY A 74 -12.44 3.85 -1.04
C GLY A 74 -12.50 5.25 -1.68
N PRO A 75 -13.41 6.13 -1.21
CA PRO A 75 -13.54 7.46 -1.77
C PRO A 75 -12.31 8.32 -1.48
N SER A 76 -12.06 9.32 -2.30
CA SER A 76 -10.97 10.28 -2.13
C SER A 76 -11.39 11.69 -2.48
N ARG A 77 -10.65 12.67 -1.97
CA ARG A 77 -10.84 14.08 -2.33
C ARG A 77 -10.34 14.39 -3.73
N SER A 78 -9.27 13.73 -4.19
CA SER A 78 -8.67 13.94 -5.52
C SER A 78 -9.39 13.19 -6.65
N GLY A 79 -10.20 12.17 -6.34
CA GLY A 79 -10.76 11.26 -7.32
C GLY A 79 -9.87 10.06 -7.66
N TYR A 80 -8.66 9.97 -7.08
CA TYR A 80 -7.75 8.85 -7.32
C TYR A 80 -8.17 7.54 -6.63
N ASN A 81 -9.02 7.57 -5.66
CA ASN A 81 -9.65 6.45 -5.00
C ASN A 81 -8.74 5.23 -4.75
N THR A 82 -9.12 4.40 -3.79
CA THR A 82 -8.47 3.11 -3.54
C THR A 82 -9.45 1.96 -3.82
N GLY A 83 -8.91 0.78 -4.13
CA GLY A 83 -9.71 -0.41 -4.43
C GLY A 83 -9.19 -1.65 -3.72
N LEU A 84 -10.10 -2.60 -3.47
CA LEU A 84 -9.76 -3.90 -2.94
C LEU A 84 -10.60 -4.96 -3.67
N LEU A 85 -9.90 -5.90 -4.32
CA LEU A 85 -10.51 -7.07 -4.91
C LEU A 85 -10.05 -8.32 -4.16
N TYR A 86 -10.87 -9.35 -4.09
CA TYR A 86 -10.59 -10.52 -3.26
C TYR A 86 -11.22 -11.79 -3.81
N ARG A 87 -10.60 -12.94 -3.56
CA ARG A 87 -11.12 -14.27 -3.91
C ARG A 87 -12.10 -14.74 -2.86
N ARG A 88 -13.38 -14.74 -3.25
CA ARG A 88 -14.48 -15.06 -2.33
C ARG A 88 -14.43 -16.48 -1.81
N GLU A 89 -13.96 -17.43 -2.61
CA GLU A 89 -13.84 -18.84 -2.23
C GLU A 89 -12.83 -19.04 -1.10
N ILE A 90 -11.86 -18.10 -0.95
CA ILE A 90 -10.81 -18.15 0.06
C ILE A 90 -11.17 -17.32 1.29
N LEU A 91 -11.55 -16.05 1.06
CA LEU A 91 -11.78 -15.08 2.15
C LEU A 91 -13.23 -15.02 2.62
N GLY A 92 -14.15 -15.69 1.93
CA GLY A 92 -15.57 -15.52 2.16
C GLY A 92 -16.04 -14.14 1.71
N ARG A 93 -17.09 -13.64 2.33
CA ARG A 93 -17.60 -12.29 2.12
C ARG A 93 -16.98 -11.37 3.16
N TRP A 94 -16.63 -10.15 2.78
CA TRP A 94 -16.21 -9.15 3.79
C TRP A 94 -17.32 -8.93 4.83
N CYS A 95 -16.93 -8.88 6.11
CA CYS A 95 -17.84 -8.71 7.23
C CYS A 95 -18.02 -7.24 7.62
N ARG A 96 -17.03 -6.40 7.33
CA ARG A 96 -17.05 -4.95 7.57
C ARG A 96 -16.41 -4.22 6.40
N HIS A 97 -17.00 -3.07 6.07
CA HIS A 97 -16.39 -2.06 5.19
C HIS A 97 -16.58 -0.69 5.83
N ASN A 98 -15.53 0.14 5.81
CA ASN A 98 -15.60 1.44 6.42
C ASN A 98 -14.78 2.48 5.63
N PRO A 99 -15.44 3.47 5.00
CA PRO A 99 -14.81 4.54 4.25
C PRO A 99 -14.53 5.79 5.09
N ASP A 100 -14.63 5.73 6.44
CA ASP A 100 -14.36 6.87 7.32
C ASP A 100 -13.01 7.49 6.99
N PHE A 101 -12.94 8.80 6.90
CA PHE A 101 -11.77 9.59 6.50
C PHE A 101 -11.34 9.44 5.04
N GLY A 102 -12.10 8.73 4.18
CA GLY A 102 -11.76 8.61 2.77
C GLY A 102 -11.66 9.95 2.07
N THR A 103 -12.62 10.84 2.31
CA THR A 103 -12.66 12.19 1.70
C THR A 103 -11.81 13.23 2.42
N GLU A 104 -11.32 12.94 3.63
CA GLU A 104 -10.33 13.75 4.33
C GLU A 104 -8.92 13.45 3.83
N ALA A 105 -8.67 12.20 3.41
CA ALA A 105 -7.45 11.83 2.72
C ALA A 105 -7.45 12.32 1.28
N LEU A 106 -6.30 12.78 0.79
CA LEU A 106 -6.22 13.30 -0.57
C LEU A 106 -6.55 12.23 -1.61
N HIS A 107 -5.94 11.06 -1.51
CA HIS A 107 -6.06 9.98 -2.50
C HIS A 107 -6.93 8.81 -2.03
N GLY A 108 -7.58 8.96 -0.89
CA GLY A 108 -8.59 8.03 -0.41
C GLY A 108 -8.11 7.07 0.67
N LEU A 109 -9.08 6.60 1.43
CA LEU A 109 -8.88 5.62 2.48
C LEU A 109 -10.19 4.83 2.66
N ALA A 110 -10.11 3.52 2.62
CA ALA A 110 -11.20 2.64 3.08
C ALA A 110 -10.63 1.35 3.62
N LEU A 111 -11.23 0.85 4.69
CA LEU A 111 -10.88 -0.45 5.22
C LEU A 111 -11.94 -1.50 4.87
N THR A 112 -11.47 -2.71 4.63
CA THR A 112 -12.33 -3.88 4.44
C THR A 112 -11.82 -5.00 5.33
N ALA A 113 -12.69 -5.65 6.08
CA ALA A 113 -12.34 -6.70 7.02
C ALA A 113 -13.06 -8.01 6.69
N PHE A 114 -12.36 -9.13 6.95
CA PHE A 114 -12.82 -10.48 6.68
C PHE A 114 -12.74 -11.32 7.95
N ASP A 115 -13.77 -12.15 8.17
CA ASP A 115 -13.74 -13.16 9.21
C ASP A 115 -12.94 -14.37 8.70
N ILE A 116 -11.73 -14.54 9.22
CA ILE A 116 -10.85 -15.66 8.85
C ILE A 116 -11.02 -16.78 9.88
N PRO A 117 -11.30 -18.02 9.44
CA PRO A 117 -11.40 -19.14 10.35
C PRO A 117 -10.17 -19.28 11.24
N GLY A 118 -10.39 -19.42 12.55
CA GLY A 118 -9.31 -19.56 13.54
C GLY A 118 -8.83 -18.25 14.14
N LEU A 119 -9.17 -17.09 13.57
CA LEU A 119 -8.84 -15.81 14.18
C LEU A 119 -9.96 -15.34 15.12
N PRO A 120 -9.62 -14.82 16.31
CA PRO A 120 -10.60 -14.32 17.29
C PRO A 120 -11.21 -12.94 16.90
N ALA A 121 -10.67 -12.28 15.88
CA ALA A 121 -11.13 -11.01 15.37
C ALA A 121 -10.87 -10.92 13.86
N PRO A 122 -11.60 -10.05 13.13
CA PRO A 122 -11.41 -9.91 11.69
C PRO A 122 -9.99 -9.50 11.28
N LEU A 123 -9.53 -10.00 10.13
CA LEU A 123 -8.34 -9.52 9.43
C LEU A 123 -8.74 -8.34 8.54
N THR A 124 -8.12 -7.19 8.76
CA THR A 124 -8.47 -5.92 8.12
C THR A 124 -7.41 -5.52 7.08
N PHE A 125 -7.86 -5.10 5.91
CA PHE A 125 -7.02 -4.59 4.83
C PHE A 125 -7.38 -3.14 4.50
N LEU A 126 -6.35 -2.28 4.41
CA LEU A 126 -6.46 -0.87 4.04
C LEU A 126 -5.51 -0.57 2.88
N PRO A 127 -5.99 -0.49 1.64
CA PRO A 127 -5.25 0.17 0.58
C PRO A 127 -5.01 1.64 0.95
N VAL A 128 -3.75 2.07 0.97
CA VAL A 128 -3.35 3.43 1.33
C VAL A 128 -2.65 4.13 0.17
N HIS A 129 -2.98 5.42 -0.01
CA HIS A 129 -2.26 6.30 -0.91
C HIS A 129 -2.14 7.68 -0.24
N PHE A 130 -1.01 7.91 0.43
CA PHE A 130 -0.81 9.16 1.17
C PHE A 130 -0.43 10.30 0.23
N THR A 131 -0.77 11.52 0.63
CA THR A 131 -0.47 12.72 -0.17
C THR A 131 1.03 12.88 -0.38
N PRO A 132 1.52 13.07 -1.64
CA PRO A 132 2.94 13.32 -1.92
C PRO A 132 3.37 14.77 -1.70
N PHE A 133 2.43 15.69 -1.45
CA PHE A 133 2.68 17.13 -1.55
C PHE A 133 3.12 17.81 -0.26
N ALA A 134 2.81 17.23 0.91
CA ALA A 134 3.13 17.79 2.21
C ALA A 134 3.24 16.69 3.27
N ALA A 135 4.40 16.55 3.88
CA ALA A 135 4.65 15.54 4.89
C ALA A 135 3.74 15.68 6.12
N GLU A 136 3.36 16.90 6.49
CA GLU A 136 2.44 17.19 7.59
C GLU A 136 1.04 16.62 7.31
N ALA A 137 0.55 16.77 6.07
CA ALA A 137 -0.74 16.21 5.67
C ALA A 137 -0.68 14.68 5.61
N ALA A 138 0.39 14.12 5.01
CA ALA A 138 0.62 12.68 4.96
C ALA A 138 0.75 12.06 6.37
N LEU A 139 1.33 12.77 7.33
CA LEU A 139 1.41 12.33 8.72
C LEU A 139 0.02 12.21 9.37
N ILE A 140 -0.90 13.12 9.03
CA ILE A 140 -2.30 13.04 9.47
C ILE A 140 -2.99 11.83 8.83
N GLU A 141 -2.82 11.62 7.52
CA GLU A 141 -3.37 10.46 6.80
C GLU A 141 -2.83 9.14 7.33
N ALA A 142 -1.53 9.05 7.60
CA ALA A 142 -0.90 7.89 8.23
C ALA A 142 -1.49 7.60 9.62
N ASN A 143 -1.82 8.65 10.38
CA ASN A 143 -2.47 8.52 11.67
C ASN A 143 -3.91 7.97 11.53
N TYR A 144 -4.66 8.46 10.54
CA TYR A 144 -5.98 7.92 10.24
C TYR A 144 -5.88 6.44 9.84
N ALA A 145 -5.02 6.10 8.89
CA ALA A 145 -4.83 4.73 8.43
C ALA A 145 -4.45 3.80 9.58
N ALA A 146 -3.41 4.16 10.35
CA ALA A 146 -2.93 3.35 11.45
C ALA A 146 -3.99 3.09 12.52
N THR A 147 -4.77 4.12 12.91
CA THR A 147 -5.83 3.94 13.92
C THR A 147 -7.05 3.21 13.37
N ARG A 148 -7.38 3.42 12.08
CA ARG A 148 -8.50 2.70 11.44
C ARG A 148 -8.20 1.23 11.23
N GLY A 149 -6.94 0.85 10.95
CA GLY A 149 -6.55 -0.55 10.86
C GLY A 149 -6.97 -1.37 12.07
N TYR A 150 -6.90 -0.80 13.26
CA TYR A 150 -7.32 -1.45 14.50
C TYR A 150 -8.81 -1.33 14.83
N LYS A 151 -9.64 -0.75 13.95
CA LYS A 151 -11.05 -0.50 14.25
C LYS A 151 -11.85 -1.75 14.59
N TYR A 152 -11.55 -2.88 13.98
CA TYR A 152 -12.29 -4.12 14.14
C TYR A 152 -11.50 -5.24 14.81
N GLY A 153 -10.27 -4.99 15.19
CA GLY A 153 -9.41 -5.96 15.87
C GLY A 153 -7.93 -5.65 15.70
N PRO A 154 -7.06 -6.49 16.23
CA PRO A 154 -5.61 -6.25 16.22
C PRO A 154 -4.92 -6.61 14.90
N TYR A 155 -5.62 -7.29 13.99
CA TYR A 155 -5.03 -7.84 12.77
C TYR A 155 -5.27 -6.91 11.59
N ALA A 156 -4.25 -6.16 11.19
CA ALA A 156 -4.36 -5.15 10.13
C ALA A 156 -3.19 -5.19 9.16
N VAL A 157 -3.52 -5.02 7.88
CA VAL A 157 -2.60 -4.84 6.76
C VAL A 157 -2.87 -3.49 6.12
N LEU A 158 -1.86 -2.62 6.06
CA LEU A 158 -1.87 -1.36 5.32
C LEU A 158 -0.90 -1.53 4.15
N ALA A 159 -1.32 -1.28 2.94
CA ALA A 159 -0.42 -1.41 1.80
C ALA A 159 -0.80 -0.48 0.65
N GLY A 160 0.20 0.01 -0.07
CA GLY A 160 0.03 0.91 -1.21
C GLY A 160 1.13 1.96 -1.29
N ASP A 161 0.81 3.05 -1.98
CA ASP A 161 1.72 4.15 -2.19
C ASP A 161 1.75 5.08 -0.97
N VAL A 162 2.78 4.91 -0.16
CA VAL A 162 3.01 5.71 1.04
C VAL A 162 3.63 7.07 0.71
N ASN A 163 4.28 7.20 -0.46
CA ASN A 163 4.94 8.41 -0.97
C ASN A 163 6.13 8.93 -0.15
N TYR A 164 6.53 8.27 0.92
CA TYR A 164 7.60 8.71 1.82
C TYR A 164 8.67 7.62 2.01
N PRO A 165 9.93 8.02 2.32
CA PRO A 165 11.01 7.09 2.58
C PRO A 165 10.65 6.05 3.66
N PRO A 166 11.25 4.84 3.60
CA PRO A 166 11.04 3.82 4.61
C PRO A 166 11.34 4.31 6.03
N ALA A 167 10.68 3.73 7.03
CA ALA A 167 10.92 4.06 8.43
C ALA A 167 12.36 3.76 8.87
N SER A 168 12.85 4.47 9.87
CA SER A 168 14.13 4.15 10.50
C SER A 168 14.06 2.79 11.24
N PRO A 169 15.07 1.92 11.15
CA PRO A 169 16.39 2.11 10.53
C PRO A 169 16.47 1.65 9.05
N ALA A 170 15.38 1.32 8.39
CA ALA A 170 15.38 0.75 7.05
C ALA A 170 16.21 1.59 6.05
N SER A 171 16.90 0.88 5.16
CA SER A 171 17.74 1.41 4.09
C SER A 171 17.60 0.51 2.85
N PRO A 172 18.08 0.91 1.65
CA PRO A 172 18.72 2.18 1.36
C PRO A 172 17.75 3.35 1.44
N LEU A 173 18.31 4.53 1.60
CA LEU A 173 17.60 5.79 1.44
C LEU A 173 17.65 6.23 -0.02
N PRO A 174 16.71 7.06 -0.48
CA PRO A 174 16.77 7.63 -1.81
C PRO A 174 18.03 8.47 -2.01
N THR A 175 18.54 8.47 -3.24
CA THR A 175 19.63 9.36 -3.65
C THR A 175 19.02 10.70 -4.07
N PHE A 176 19.03 11.69 -3.19
CA PHE A 176 18.36 12.97 -3.43
C PHE A 176 18.87 13.72 -4.66
N SER A 177 20.17 13.59 -5.02
CA SER A 177 20.73 14.19 -6.23
C SER A 177 20.15 13.63 -7.54
N GLU A 178 19.55 12.45 -7.51
CA GLU A 178 18.88 11.81 -8.64
C GLU A 178 17.37 12.05 -8.63
N MET A 179 16.82 12.57 -7.52
CA MET A 179 15.40 12.78 -7.33
C MET A 179 14.92 14.05 -8.05
N ARG A 180 13.70 14.00 -8.56
CA ARG A 180 13.06 15.18 -9.16
C ARG A 180 12.93 16.31 -8.13
N PRO A 181 13.24 17.58 -8.46
CA PRO A 181 13.32 18.67 -7.48
C PRO A 181 12.06 18.86 -6.62
N TYR A 182 10.87 18.65 -7.20
CA TYR A 182 9.62 18.81 -6.45
C TYR A 182 9.42 17.69 -5.40
N ASN A 183 10.00 16.51 -5.61
CA ASN A 183 9.96 15.42 -4.64
C ASN A 183 10.95 15.64 -3.49
N ILE A 184 12.10 16.27 -3.77
CA ILE A 184 13.09 16.60 -2.73
C ILE A 184 12.42 17.42 -1.62
N GLY A 185 11.77 18.54 -1.97
CA GLY A 185 11.15 19.42 -1.00
C GLY A 185 10.03 18.76 -0.18
N ALA A 186 9.29 17.82 -0.78
CA ALA A 186 8.21 17.11 -0.08
C ALA A 186 8.69 15.95 0.80
N ARG A 187 9.90 15.40 0.54
CA ARG A 187 10.42 14.17 1.17
C ARG A 187 11.62 14.38 2.07
N THR A 188 12.04 15.64 2.26
CA THR A 188 13.15 16.00 3.14
C THR A 188 12.71 16.93 4.27
N LEU A 189 13.43 16.84 5.39
CA LEU A 189 13.21 17.74 6.53
C LEU A 189 13.66 19.16 6.19
N LEU A 190 12.94 20.13 6.73
CA LEU A 190 13.38 21.52 6.73
C LEU A 190 14.63 21.66 7.62
N THR A 191 15.56 22.52 7.22
CA THR A 191 16.67 22.91 8.10
C THR A 191 16.13 23.68 9.30
N PRO A 192 16.71 23.50 10.49
CA PRO A 192 16.24 24.16 11.71
C PRO A 192 16.21 25.70 11.65
N ASP A 193 17.10 26.30 10.88
CA ASP A 193 17.20 27.73 10.68
C ASP A 193 16.43 28.27 9.46
N GLY A 194 15.76 27.36 8.71
CA GLY A 194 15.03 27.71 7.50
C GLY A 194 15.90 28.01 6.28
N SER A 195 17.22 27.80 6.35
CA SER A 195 18.11 27.95 5.20
C SER A 195 17.84 26.86 4.14
N ALA A 196 18.22 27.11 2.89
CA ALA A 196 18.21 26.07 1.87
C ALA A 196 19.40 25.13 2.10
N PRO A 197 19.17 23.81 2.32
CA PRO A 197 20.26 22.85 2.53
C PRO A 197 21.06 22.63 1.24
N GLY A 198 22.35 22.32 1.38
CA GLY A 198 23.10 21.69 0.31
C GLY A 198 22.58 20.27 0.03
N MET A 199 22.88 19.74 -1.15
CA MET A 199 22.42 18.38 -1.50
C MET A 199 22.92 17.31 -0.53
N ASP A 200 24.11 17.49 0.03
CA ASP A 200 24.73 16.56 0.99
C ASP A 200 24.16 16.72 2.42
N ASP A 201 23.44 17.81 2.68
CA ASP A 201 22.83 18.12 3.97
C ASP A 201 21.34 17.75 4.01
N LEU A 202 20.82 17.16 2.94
CA LEU A 202 19.42 16.74 2.88
C LEU A 202 19.18 15.52 3.78
N HIS A 203 18.18 15.62 4.63
CA HIS A 203 17.75 14.53 5.51
C HIS A 203 16.35 14.06 5.12
N PRO A 204 16.12 12.74 4.97
CA PRO A 204 14.83 12.21 4.61
C PRO A 204 13.79 12.50 5.68
N ASP A 205 12.60 12.91 5.26
CA ASP A 205 11.46 13.01 6.17
C ASP A 205 10.80 11.65 6.35
N ARG A 206 11.19 10.97 7.41
CA ARG A 206 10.65 9.65 7.79
C ARG A 206 9.49 9.72 8.79
N ARG A 207 9.00 10.93 9.12
CA ARG A 207 7.94 11.09 10.12
C ARG A 207 6.69 10.30 9.80
N VAL A 208 6.32 10.22 8.51
CA VAL A 208 5.13 9.50 8.03
C VAL A 208 5.25 8.00 8.31
N THR A 209 6.33 7.37 7.87
CA THR A 209 6.57 5.93 8.03
C THR A 209 6.94 5.56 9.48
N ASN A 210 7.73 6.39 10.16
CA ASN A 210 7.99 6.22 11.60
C ASN A 210 6.70 6.28 12.43
N LYS A 211 5.67 7.02 11.95
CA LYS A 211 4.38 7.03 12.63
C LYS A 211 3.66 5.69 12.54
N LEU A 212 3.80 4.95 11.44
CA LEU A 212 3.28 3.58 11.34
C LEU A 212 3.98 2.67 12.34
N VAL A 213 5.32 2.72 12.40
CA VAL A 213 6.10 1.98 13.43
C VAL A 213 5.65 2.36 14.85
N HIS A 214 5.47 3.66 15.12
CA HIS A 214 4.98 4.14 16.41
C HIS A 214 3.59 3.62 16.76
N ASN A 215 2.75 3.31 15.78
CA ASN A 215 1.44 2.70 15.99
C ASN A 215 1.47 1.15 15.99
N GLY A 216 2.65 0.54 16.08
CA GLY A 216 2.81 -0.92 16.20
C GLY A 216 2.73 -1.68 14.87
N TYR A 217 3.01 -1.01 13.74
CA TYR A 217 3.12 -1.68 12.45
C TYR A 217 4.56 -2.05 12.12
N VAL A 218 4.72 -3.14 11.39
CA VAL A 218 5.98 -3.72 10.92
C VAL A 218 6.04 -3.57 9.40
N ASP A 219 7.14 -3.02 8.87
CA ASP A 219 7.44 -2.97 7.44
C ASP A 219 7.82 -4.39 6.97
N VAL A 220 7.01 -4.98 6.10
CA VAL A 220 7.16 -6.36 5.64
C VAL A 220 8.50 -6.58 4.93
N ALA A 221 8.88 -5.68 4.02
CA ALA A 221 10.14 -5.80 3.28
C ALA A 221 11.36 -5.72 4.23
N TRP A 222 11.35 -4.76 5.15
CA TRP A 222 12.43 -4.62 6.12
C TRP A 222 12.51 -5.79 7.09
N HIS A 223 11.36 -6.28 7.57
CA HIS A 223 11.29 -7.44 8.45
C HIS A 223 11.94 -8.69 7.82
N LEU A 224 11.60 -8.99 6.57
CA LEU A 224 12.22 -10.10 5.85
C LEU A 224 13.70 -9.86 5.52
N PHE A 225 14.07 -8.62 5.16
CA PHE A 225 15.46 -8.28 4.93
C PHE A 225 16.33 -8.50 6.18
N GLU A 226 15.83 -8.15 7.37
CA GLU A 226 16.58 -8.40 8.61
C GLU A 226 16.86 -9.88 8.84
N GLN A 227 15.97 -10.75 8.39
CA GLN A 227 16.12 -12.21 8.50
C GLN A 227 17.00 -12.83 7.41
N THR A 228 16.84 -12.36 6.16
CA THR A 228 17.43 -13.01 4.98
C THR A 228 18.67 -12.29 4.45
N LYS A 229 18.78 -10.99 4.67
CA LYS A 229 19.77 -10.07 4.07
C LYS A 229 19.67 -9.98 2.54
N ASP A 230 18.50 -10.29 1.99
CA ASP A 230 18.23 -10.19 0.56
C ASP A 230 17.90 -8.72 0.19
N GLU A 231 18.82 -8.06 -0.50
CA GLU A 231 18.68 -6.66 -0.93
C GLU A 231 17.58 -6.47 -1.99
N SER A 232 17.18 -7.53 -2.69
CA SER A 232 16.10 -7.46 -3.69
C SER A 232 14.75 -7.07 -3.09
N LEU A 233 14.57 -7.27 -1.77
CA LEU A 233 13.39 -6.88 -1.02
C LEU A 233 13.27 -5.34 -0.85
N LEU A 234 14.38 -4.61 -1.00
CA LEU A 234 14.48 -3.18 -0.68
C LEU A 234 14.63 -2.28 -1.91
N VAL A 235 14.42 -2.81 -3.09
CA VAL A 235 14.56 -2.05 -4.34
C VAL A 235 13.48 -0.96 -4.46
N LYS A 236 13.76 0.05 -5.28
CA LYS A 236 12.83 1.14 -5.59
C LYS A 236 11.54 0.56 -6.20
N THR A 237 10.40 1.10 -5.83
CA THR A 237 9.08 0.73 -6.38
C THR A 237 8.52 1.79 -7.33
N ALA A 238 9.09 3.00 -7.30
CA ALA A 238 8.86 4.06 -8.27
C ALA A 238 10.20 4.65 -8.71
N SER A 239 10.18 5.70 -9.51
CA SER A 239 11.40 6.30 -10.10
C SER A 239 12.43 6.73 -9.06
N ASP A 240 11.98 7.26 -7.92
CA ASP A 240 12.87 7.92 -6.96
C ASP A 240 13.15 7.10 -5.70
N ASP A 241 12.20 6.27 -5.22
CA ASP A 241 12.30 5.62 -3.92
C ASP A 241 11.42 4.35 -3.83
N ARG A 242 11.53 3.61 -2.71
CA ARG A 242 10.61 2.54 -2.30
C ARG A 242 9.39 3.18 -1.62
N VAL A 243 8.46 3.70 -2.42
CA VAL A 243 7.26 4.41 -1.95
C VAL A 243 6.05 3.51 -1.79
N ASP A 244 5.96 2.43 -2.59
CA ASP A 244 4.96 1.39 -2.36
C ASP A 244 5.46 0.46 -1.26
N GLN A 245 4.67 0.33 -0.20
CA GLN A 245 5.09 -0.35 1.02
C GLN A 245 3.95 -1.21 1.56
N VAL A 246 4.32 -2.26 2.29
CA VAL A 246 3.39 -3.13 3.01
C VAL A 246 3.71 -3.09 4.50
N TRP A 247 2.71 -2.81 5.29
CA TRP A 247 2.76 -2.69 6.74
C TRP A 247 1.76 -3.62 7.38
N VAL A 248 2.19 -4.44 8.33
CA VAL A 248 1.30 -5.32 9.08
C VAL A 248 1.34 -4.98 10.55
N SER A 249 0.23 -5.14 11.26
CA SER A 249 0.22 -5.01 12.72
C SER A 249 1.12 -6.06 13.37
N ALA A 250 1.71 -5.75 14.54
CA ALA A 250 2.70 -6.59 15.18
C ALA A 250 2.32 -8.09 15.33
N PRO A 251 1.07 -8.48 15.67
CA PRO A 251 0.71 -9.89 15.76
C PRO A 251 0.74 -10.65 14.43
N LEU A 252 0.80 -9.95 13.29
CA LEU A 252 0.95 -10.55 11.97
C LEU A 252 2.42 -10.76 11.56
N ALA A 253 3.39 -10.22 12.30
CA ALA A 253 4.79 -10.24 11.89
C ALA A 253 5.33 -11.68 11.69
N GLY A 254 4.97 -12.61 12.59
CA GLY A 254 5.35 -14.02 12.47
C GLY A 254 4.65 -14.79 11.35
N ALA A 255 3.60 -14.20 10.77
CA ALA A 255 2.83 -14.78 9.67
C ALA A 255 3.36 -14.37 8.28
N ILE A 256 4.33 -13.46 8.20
CA ILE A 256 4.94 -13.02 6.94
C ILE A 256 5.79 -14.17 6.39
N CYS A 257 5.45 -14.66 5.19
CA CYS A 257 6.15 -15.78 4.56
C CYS A 257 7.08 -15.33 3.43
N ASP A 258 6.66 -14.31 2.67
CA ASP A 258 7.35 -13.91 1.44
C ASP A 258 6.97 -12.49 1.04
N TYR A 259 7.86 -11.86 0.25
CA TYR A 259 7.65 -10.55 -0.35
C TYR A 259 8.51 -10.41 -1.60
N GLN A 260 7.95 -9.85 -2.64
CA GLN A 260 8.65 -9.59 -3.89
C GLN A 260 8.17 -8.27 -4.52
N VAL A 261 9.12 -7.50 -5.06
CA VAL A 261 8.82 -6.40 -5.98
C VAL A 261 8.64 -6.96 -7.38
N LEU A 262 7.53 -6.61 -8.02
CA LEU A 262 7.15 -7.12 -9.33
C LEU A 262 7.59 -6.15 -10.42
N ASP A 263 8.33 -6.64 -11.43
CA ASP A 263 8.61 -5.83 -12.61
C ASP A 263 7.31 -5.46 -13.31
N THR A 264 7.00 -4.18 -13.38
CA THR A 264 5.83 -3.69 -14.11
C THR A 264 6.19 -3.53 -15.59
N PRO A 265 5.37 -4.06 -16.52
CA PRO A 265 5.62 -3.90 -17.95
C PRO A 265 5.76 -2.42 -18.34
N ALA A 266 6.71 -2.12 -19.20
CA ALA A 266 6.97 -0.76 -19.65
C ALA A 266 5.69 -0.09 -20.17
N GLY A 267 5.38 1.08 -19.64
CA GLY A 267 4.19 1.85 -20.00
C GLY A 267 2.89 1.39 -19.32
N ALA A 268 2.91 0.36 -18.47
CA ALA A 268 1.70 -0.08 -17.74
C ALA A 268 1.42 0.81 -16.52
N SER A 269 2.45 1.12 -15.74
CA SER A 269 2.44 2.07 -14.62
C SER A 269 3.85 2.64 -14.46
N ASP A 270 3.99 3.76 -13.79
CA ASP A 270 5.27 4.31 -13.32
C ASP A 270 5.68 3.74 -11.95
N HIS A 271 4.88 2.82 -11.41
CA HIS A 271 5.15 2.07 -10.19
C HIS A 271 5.31 0.58 -10.47
N HIS A 272 6.24 -0.07 -9.75
CA HIS A 272 6.32 -1.50 -9.64
C HIS A 272 5.22 -2.02 -8.70
N GLY A 273 4.65 -3.18 -9.04
CA GLY A 273 3.74 -3.87 -8.13
C GLY A 273 4.50 -4.59 -7.01
N LEU A 274 3.77 -5.03 -6.01
CA LEU A 274 4.29 -5.86 -4.93
C LEU A 274 3.43 -7.12 -4.81
N VAL A 275 4.05 -8.24 -4.43
CA VAL A 275 3.32 -9.41 -3.94
C VAL A 275 3.92 -9.82 -2.59
N PHE A 276 3.09 -10.16 -1.64
CA PHE A 276 3.52 -10.73 -0.37
C PHE A 276 2.56 -11.84 0.08
N ARG A 277 3.05 -12.72 0.96
CA ARG A 277 2.28 -13.86 1.46
C ARG A 277 2.21 -13.84 2.98
N LEU A 278 1.01 -14.15 3.47
CA LEU A 278 0.73 -14.31 4.90
C LEU A 278 0.20 -15.72 5.17
N ASP A 279 0.79 -16.43 6.12
CA ASP A 279 0.19 -17.65 6.67
C ASP A 279 -0.72 -17.31 7.85
N THR A 280 -2.03 -17.39 7.65
CA THR A 280 -2.99 -17.07 8.71
C THR A 280 -2.92 -18.01 9.91
N ASP A 281 -2.37 -19.21 9.76
CA ASP A 281 -2.21 -20.17 10.88
C ASP A 281 -1.02 -19.81 11.77
N ALA A 282 -0.10 -18.96 11.28
CA ALA A 282 1.05 -18.45 12.04
C ALA A 282 0.80 -17.10 12.73
N ILE A 283 -0.43 -16.56 12.62
CA ILE A 283 -0.79 -15.30 13.28
C ILE A 283 -0.81 -15.50 14.80
N ASP A 284 -0.16 -14.61 15.56
CA ASP A 284 -0.17 -14.67 17.01
C ASP A 284 -1.56 -14.30 17.56
N THR A 285 -2.27 -15.33 18.02
CA THR A 285 -3.57 -15.19 18.69
C THR A 285 -3.48 -15.24 20.21
N SER A 286 -2.30 -15.54 20.75
CA SER A 286 -2.09 -15.65 22.21
C SER A 286 -1.92 -14.27 22.86
N ASN A 287 -1.32 -13.33 22.13
CA ASN A 287 -1.17 -11.94 22.55
C ASN A 287 -1.55 -10.99 21.41
N PRO A 288 -2.85 -10.95 21.01
CA PRO A 288 -3.28 -10.28 19.80
C PRO A 288 -3.10 -8.75 19.83
N TRP A 289 -2.96 -8.16 21.02
CA TRP A 289 -2.71 -6.72 21.19
C TRP A 289 -1.25 -6.41 21.50
N THR A 290 -0.33 -7.29 21.14
CA THR A 290 1.09 -6.98 21.27
C THR A 290 1.44 -5.73 20.46
N TYR A 291 2.28 -4.90 21.06
CA TYR A 291 2.68 -3.64 20.42
C TYR A 291 3.96 -3.80 19.60
N ARG A 292 4.84 -4.71 19.99
CA ARG A 292 6.13 -5.04 19.36
C ARG A 292 6.57 -6.45 19.70
#